data_dca253dec74137101ba601100fba068a
#
_entry.id   dca253dec74137101ba601100fba068a
#
_cell.length_a   1.000
_cell.length_b   1.000
_cell.length_c   1.000
_cell.angle_alpha   90.00
_cell.angle_beta   90.00
_cell.angle_gamma   90.00
#
_symmetry.space_group_name_H-M   'P 1'
#
loop_
_entity.id
_entity.type
_entity.pdbx_description
1 polymer ?
#
loop_
_entity_poly.entity_id
_entity_poly.type
_entity_poly.pdbx_seq_one_letter_code
_entity_poly.pdbx_strand_id
1 'polypeptide(L)'
;MSAAVEEVIVDFKDENSFRGFLNADCIYISTGTRLTLMQLLHIKNKDRLSFLEVDFEMPLRIAKAAYEKGVKKIALVSAIGANKKSNNFYLKTKGMLEEEILNMGFDKVVIARPGHLLGKRDMPIAIEVKVYELIFKIMNPLMVSVFKKYRNIRAESVAASLVAAINKPTIGCAILDYDDFRNF
;
A
#
# COMPACT_ATOMS: atom_id res chain seq x y z
N MET A 1 -2.62 4.21 27.27
CA MET A 1 -1.63 5.27 26.98
C MET A 1 -1.67 5.48 25.47
N SER A 2 -2.04 6.68 25.00
CA SER A 2 -1.88 7.02 23.59
C SER A 2 -0.39 7.13 23.32
N ALA A 3 0.16 6.34 22.41
CA ALA A 3 1.53 6.51 21.97
C ALA A 3 1.66 7.89 21.35
N ALA A 4 2.68 8.65 21.74
CA ALA A 4 2.98 9.91 21.10
C ALA A 4 3.37 9.65 19.65
N VAL A 5 2.72 10.32 18.69
CA VAL A 5 3.09 10.29 17.28
C VAL A 5 4.01 11.47 17.04
N GLU A 6 5.21 11.20 16.55
CA GLU A 6 6.15 12.22 16.09
C GLU A 6 6.03 12.31 14.56
N GLU A 7 5.80 13.53 14.06
CA GLU A 7 5.80 13.82 12.63
C GLU A 7 7.16 14.39 12.22
N VAL A 8 7.79 13.77 11.23
CA VAL A 8 9.10 14.18 10.73
C VAL A 8 9.02 14.40 9.22
N ILE A 9 9.47 15.57 8.78
CA ILE A 9 9.57 15.88 7.34
C ILE A 9 10.96 15.44 6.85
N VAL A 10 10.97 14.58 5.85
CA VAL A 10 12.19 14.01 5.28
C VAL A 10 12.21 14.15 3.76
N ASP A 11 13.42 14.21 3.17
CA ASP A 11 13.61 14.09 1.72
C ASP A 11 13.91 12.62 1.38
N PHE A 12 12.96 11.94 0.78
CA PHE A 12 13.14 10.53 0.39
C PHE A 12 14.17 10.31 -0.73
N LYS A 13 14.70 11.36 -1.35
CA LYS A 13 15.82 11.28 -2.29
C LYS A 13 17.17 11.29 -1.58
N ASP A 14 17.23 11.90 -0.39
CA ASP A 14 18.40 11.88 0.48
C ASP A 14 18.20 10.85 1.61
N GLU A 15 18.87 9.70 1.50
CA GLU A 15 18.77 8.63 2.50
C GLU A 15 19.20 9.10 3.89
N ASN A 16 20.14 10.02 4.00
CA ASN A 16 20.58 10.52 5.29
C ASN A 16 19.49 11.28 6.05
N SER A 17 18.53 11.86 5.32
CA SER A 17 17.41 12.62 5.92
C SER A 17 16.45 11.74 6.72
N PHE A 18 16.33 10.45 6.41
CA PHE A 18 15.39 9.54 7.07
C PHE A 18 16.04 8.31 7.75
N ARG A 19 17.30 7.99 7.40
CA ARG A 19 17.99 6.80 7.92
C ARG A 19 18.10 6.79 9.46
N GLY A 20 18.17 7.95 10.11
CA GLY A 20 18.21 8.09 11.56
C GLY A 20 16.92 7.64 12.25
N PHE A 21 15.79 7.70 11.56
CA PHE A 21 14.47 7.35 12.11
C PHE A 21 14.10 5.87 11.92
N LEU A 22 14.96 5.07 11.26
CA LEU A 22 14.72 3.65 10.97
C LEU A 22 15.14 2.71 12.11
N ASN A 23 15.28 3.20 13.34
CA ASN A 23 15.54 2.37 14.53
C ASN A 23 14.21 1.90 15.12
N ALA A 24 13.62 0.88 14.53
CA ALA A 24 12.28 0.40 14.84
C ALA A 24 12.16 -1.12 14.75
N ASP A 25 11.22 -1.72 15.49
CA ASP A 25 10.92 -3.16 15.42
C ASP A 25 10.25 -3.54 14.09
N CYS A 26 9.47 -2.63 13.51
CA CYS A 26 8.82 -2.82 12.23
C CYS A 26 8.61 -1.48 11.51
N ILE A 27 8.48 -1.55 10.19
CA ILE A 27 8.19 -0.41 9.33
C ILE A 27 6.90 -0.65 8.55
N TYR A 28 6.10 0.42 8.39
CA TYR A 28 4.90 0.42 7.57
C TYR A 28 5.09 1.37 6.39
N ILE A 29 4.93 0.85 5.17
CA ILE A 29 5.01 1.64 3.94
C ILE A 29 3.62 1.73 3.33
N SER A 30 3.06 2.94 3.32
CA SER A 30 1.74 3.24 2.74
C SER A 30 1.80 4.35 1.69
N THR A 31 2.97 4.58 1.11
CA THR A 31 3.19 5.56 0.06
C THR A 31 2.53 5.15 -1.25
N GLY A 32 2.11 6.15 -2.03
CA GLY A 32 1.56 5.89 -3.35
C GLY A 32 1.01 7.15 -4.01
N THR A 33 1.07 7.19 -5.32
CA THR A 33 0.52 8.26 -6.14
C THR A 33 -1.00 8.18 -6.15
N ARG A 34 -1.64 9.34 -5.96
CA ARG A 34 -3.09 9.44 -6.12
C ARG A 34 -3.44 9.36 -7.61
N LEU A 35 -4.10 8.28 -8.00
CA LEU A 35 -4.49 8.03 -9.38
C LEU A 35 -6.01 8.20 -9.55
N THR A 36 -6.41 8.76 -10.69
CA THR A 36 -7.79 8.71 -11.18
C THR A 36 -8.09 7.32 -11.76
N LEU A 37 -9.37 6.99 -11.96
CA LEU A 37 -9.75 5.71 -12.56
C LEU A 37 -9.10 5.48 -13.92
N MET A 38 -9.05 6.53 -14.76
CA MET A 38 -8.41 6.44 -16.07
C MET A 38 -6.90 6.18 -15.98
N GLN A 39 -6.23 6.76 -14.98
CA GLN A 39 -4.81 6.50 -14.73
C GLN A 39 -4.57 5.10 -14.15
N LEU A 40 -5.49 4.56 -13.35
CA LEU A 40 -5.41 3.14 -12.91
C LEU A 40 -5.44 2.18 -14.11
N LEU A 41 -6.23 2.50 -15.15
CA LEU A 41 -6.28 1.69 -16.36
C LEU A 41 -5.06 1.94 -17.25
N HIS A 42 -4.62 3.20 -17.39
CA HIS A 42 -3.50 3.56 -18.24
C HIS A 42 -2.76 4.79 -17.74
N ILE A 43 -1.51 4.61 -17.30
CA ILE A 43 -0.59 5.70 -16.96
C ILE A 43 0.10 6.17 -18.25
N LYS A 44 -0.09 7.45 -18.60
CA LYS A 44 0.54 8.06 -19.77
C LYS A 44 2.07 8.01 -19.66
N ASN A 45 2.75 7.82 -20.79
CA ASN A 45 4.22 7.67 -20.81
C ASN A 45 4.94 8.82 -20.10
N LYS A 46 4.46 10.06 -20.22
CA LYS A 46 5.04 11.24 -19.56
C LYS A 46 4.97 11.20 -18.04
N ASP A 47 3.99 10.50 -17.47
CA ASP A 47 3.73 10.44 -16.03
C ASP A 47 4.38 9.20 -15.38
N ARG A 48 4.93 8.27 -16.20
CA ARG A 48 5.47 6.99 -15.71
C ARG A 48 6.69 7.15 -14.84
N LEU A 49 7.59 8.09 -15.15
CA LEU A 49 8.81 8.30 -14.36
C LEU A 49 8.49 8.82 -12.96
N SER A 50 7.62 9.83 -12.86
CA SER A 50 7.19 10.35 -11.55
C SER A 50 6.38 9.31 -10.75
N PHE A 51 5.59 8.49 -11.44
CA PHE A 51 4.89 7.38 -10.81
C PHE A 51 5.86 6.32 -10.27
N LEU A 52 6.86 5.90 -11.05
CA LEU A 52 7.88 4.95 -10.59
C LEU A 52 8.66 5.49 -9.40
N GLU A 53 9.01 6.76 -9.41
CA GLU A 53 9.73 7.38 -8.29
C GLU A 53 8.96 7.22 -6.96
N VAL A 54 7.63 7.50 -6.98
CA VAL A 54 6.81 7.49 -5.76
C VAL A 54 6.33 6.09 -5.39
N ASP A 55 5.97 5.26 -6.37
CA ASP A 55 5.31 3.97 -6.15
C ASP A 55 6.25 2.76 -6.19
N PHE A 56 7.52 2.95 -6.57
CA PHE A 56 8.52 1.90 -6.61
C PHE A 56 9.85 2.32 -5.97
N GLU A 57 10.53 3.36 -6.50
CA GLU A 57 11.89 3.72 -6.08
C GLU A 57 11.95 4.18 -4.61
N MET A 58 11.08 5.11 -4.23
CA MET A 58 11.04 5.64 -2.87
C MET A 58 10.73 4.55 -1.84
N PRO A 59 9.63 3.77 -1.94
CA PRO A 59 9.37 2.70 -0.98
C PRO A 59 10.47 1.62 -0.97
N LEU A 60 11.10 1.35 -2.11
CA LEU A 60 12.21 0.41 -2.20
C LEU A 60 13.45 0.92 -1.45
N ARG A 61 13.81 2.22 -1.59
CA ARG A 61 14.91 2.84 -0.83
C ARG A 61 14.65 2.77 0.68
N ILE A 62 13.43 3.11 1.11
CA ILE A 62 13.06 3.05 2.52
C ILE A 62 13.18 1.61 3.05
N ALA A 63 12.67 0.62 2.31
CA ALA A 63 12.75 -0.77 2.71
C ALA A 63 14.20 -1.28 2.81
N LYS A 64 15.05 -0.93 1.84
CA LYS A 64 16.49 -1.28 1.85
C LYS A 64 17.20 -0.67 3.06
N ALA A 65 17.03 0.63 3.28
CA ALA A 65 17.64 1.32 4.41
C ALA A 65 17.17 0.75 5.77
N ALA A 66 15.88 0.40 5.88
CA ALA A 66 15.33 -0.25 7.06
C ALA A 66 15.94 -1.64 7.29
N TYR A 67 16.05 -2.45 6.25
CA TYR A 67 16.68 -3.77 6.33
C TYR A 67 18.15 -3.69 6.76
N GLU A 68 18.92 -2.77 6.17
CA GLU A 68 20.32 -2.50 6.56
C GLU A 68 20.47 -2.03 8.00
N LYS A 69 19.49 -1.33 8.55
CA LYS A 69 19.42 -0.93 9.96
C LYS A 69 18.99 -2.06 10.90
N GLY A 70 18.69 -3.24 10.36
CA GLY A 70 18.32 -4.41 11.14
C GLY A 70 16.83 -4.51 11.50
N VAL A 71 15.96 -3.69 10.89
CA VAL A 71 14.51 -3.85 11.02
C VAL A 71 14.12 -5.23 10.51
N LYS A 72 13.36 -5.96 11.31
CA LYS A 72 13.02 -7.38 11.02
C LYS A 72 11.66 -7.57 10.37
N LYS A 73 10.77 -6.59 10.51
CA LYS A 73 9.38 -6.71 10.05
C LYS A 73 9.01 -5.54 9.16
N ILE A 74 8.31 -5.83 8.07
CA ILE A 74 7.81 -4.82 7.14
C ILE A 74 6.36 -5.07 6.77
N ALA A 75 5.55 -4.01 6.75
CA ALA A 75 4.19 -4.01 6.25
C ALA A 75 4.07 -3.05 5.07
N LEU A 76 3.47 -3.51 3.96
CA LEU A 76 3.32 -2.75 2.72
C LEU A 76 1.86 -2.65 2.32
N VAL A 77 1.41 -1.45 1.96
CA VAL A 77 0.15 -1.26 1.24
C VAL A 77 0.41 -1.33 -0.26
N SER A 78 -0.08 -2.39 -0.87
CA SER A 78 -0.03 -2.64 -2.30
C SER A 78 -1.41 -2.43 -2.95
N ALA A 79 -1.78 -3.23 -3.93
CA ALA A 79 -3.07 -3.15 -4.61
C ALA A 79 -3.60 -4.53 -4.99
N ILE A 80 -4.92 -4.67 -4.99
CA ILE A 80 -5.56 -5.86 -5.55
C ILE A 80 -5.13 -6.08 -7.00
N GLY A 81 -4.74 -7.30 -7.35
CA GLY A 81 -4.26 -7.64 -8.68
C GLY A 81 -2.80 -7.26 -8.96
N ALA A 82 -2.03 -6.76 -7.98
CA ALA A 82 -0.60 -6.53 -8.12
C ALA A 82 0.11 -7.79 -8.64
N ASN A 83 0.84 -7.65 -9.75
CA ASN A 83 1.55 -8.75 -10.40
C ASN A 83 2.62 -8.20 -11.33
N LYS A 84 3.89 -8.59 -11.14
CA LYS A 84 5.03 -8.16 -11.98
C LYS A 84 4.87 -8.50 -13.47
N LYS A 85 4.05 -9.49 -13.80
CA LYS A 85 3.76 -9.91 -15.18
C LYS A 85 2.54 -9.22 -15.78
N SER A 86 1.90 -8.28 -15.04
CA SER A 86 0.73 -7.56 -15.53
C SER A 86 1.06 -6.67 -16.72
N ASN A 87 0.16 -6.62 -17.71
CA ASN A 87 0.23 -5.65 -18.80
C ASN A 87 -0.19 -4.23 -18.34
N ASN A 88 -0.91 -4.12 -17.23
CA ASN A 88 -1.24 -2.85 -16.61
C ASN A 88 -0.03 -2.31 -15.86
N PHE A 89 0.44 -1.11 -16.21
CA PHE A 89 1.65 -0.51 -15.68
C PHE A 89 1.59 -0.31 -14.15
N TYR A 90 0.44 0.14 -13.62
CA TYR A 90 0.22 0.30 -12.18
C TYR A 90 0.36 -1.03 -11.42
N LEU A 91 -0.37 -2.06 -11.86
CA LEU A 91 -0.34 -3.37 -11.20
C LEU A 91 1.02 -4.06 -11.35
N LYS A 92 1.70 -3.85 -12.48
CA LYS A 92 3.05 -4.34 -12.70
C LYS A 92 4.03 -3.71 -11.70
N THR A 93 3.98 -2.38 -11.55
CA THR A 93 4.86 -1.65 -10.62
C THR A 93 4.65 -2.09 -9.17
N LYS A 94 3.39 -2.22 -8.73
CA LYS A 94 3.09 -2.72 -7.39
C LYS A 94 3.59 -4.16 -7.20
N GLY A 95 3.40 -5.03 -8.19
CA GLY A 95 3.90 -6.42 -8.13
C GLY A 95 5.43 -6.53 -8.14
N MET A 96 6.13 -5.64 -8.83
CA MET A 96 7.60 -5.55 -8.79
C MET A 96 8.08 -5.15 -7.39
N LEU A 97 7.46 -4.14 -6.77
CA LEU A 97 7.82 -3.72 -5.41
C LEU A 97 7.60 -4.83 -4.39
N GLU A 98 6.47 -5.53 -4.47
CA GLU A 98 6.21 -6.69 -3.60
C GLU A 98 7.30 -7.74 -3.70
N GLU A 99 7.72 -8.08 -4.91
CA GLU A 99 8.76 -9.08 -5.16
C GLU A 99 10.11 -8.65 -4.59
N GLU A 100 10.52 -7.39 -4.80
CA GLU A 100 11.77 -6.87 -4.24
C GLU A 100 11.78 -6.95 -2.71
N ILE A 101 10.68 -6.55 -2.05
CA ILE A 101 10.56 -6.62 -0.59
C ILE A 101 10.57 -8.07 -0.09
N LEU A 102 9.89 -8.98 -0.77
CA LEU A 102 9.87 -10.41 -0.41
C LEU A 102 11.26 -11.04 -0.49
N ASN A 103 12.09 -10.60 -1.43
CA ASN A 103 13.43 -11.12 -1.64
C ASN A 103 14.51 -10.46 -0.75
N MET A 104 14.18 -9.40 0.03
CA MET A 104 15.16 -8.73 0.89
C MET A 104 15.58 -9.55 2.11
N GLY A 105 14.76 -10.49 2.58
CA GLY A 105 15.09 -11.33 3.72
C GLY A 105 14.59 -10.81 5.08
N PHE A 106 13.55 -9.97 5.12
CA PHE A 106 12.86 -9.65 6.38
C PHE A 106 12.30 -10.91 7.03
N ASP A 107 12.37 -10.99 8.37
CA ASP A 107 11.83 -12.12 9.11
C ASP A 107 10.31 -12.22 8.93
N LYS A 108 9.65 -11.06 8.75
CA LYS A 108 8.21 -10.99 8.50
C LYS A 108 7.84 -9.89 7.50
N VAL A 109 7.09 -10.30 6.47
CA VAL A 109 6.52 -9.39 5.47
C VAL A 109 5.01 -9.50 5.48
N VAL A 110 4.30 -8.38 5.64
CA VAL A 110 2.83 -8.33 5.53
C VAL A 110 2.46 -7.40 4.38
N ILE A 111 1.74 -7.91 3.39
CA ILE A 111 1.31 -7.14 2.21
C ILE A 111 -0.20 -7.03 2.21
N ALA A 112 -0.73 -5.82 2.32
CA ALA A 112 -2.15 -5.57 2.11
C ALA A 112 -2.41 -5.27 0.64
N ARG A 113 -3.35 -5.98 0.03
CA ARG A 113 -3.82 -5.76 -1.34
C ARG A 113 -5.28 -5.27 -1.34
N PRO A 114 -5.53 -4.02 -0.88
CA PRO A 114 -6.88 -3.49 -0.87
C PRO A 114 -7.37 -3.24 -2.31
N GLY A 115 -8.69 -3.26 -2.48
CA GLY A 115 -9.35 -2.67 -3.62
C GLY A 115 -9.42 -1.15 -3.50
N HIS A 116 -10.59 -0.55 -3.74
CA HIS A 116 -10.75 0.89 -3.55
C HIS A 116 -10.88 1.26 -2.07
N LEU A 117 -9.97 2.15 -1.61
CA LEU A 117 -9.93 2.62 -0.23
C LEU A 117 -10.92 3.78 -0.01
N LEU A 118 -11.80 3.62 0.98
CA LEU A 118 -12.63 4.68 1.53
C LEU A 118 -11.93 5.27 2.76
N GLY A 119 -11.78 6.60 2.81
CA GLY A 119 -11.21 7.29 3.96
C GLY A 119 -11.55 8.78 3.93
N LYS A 120 -11.45 9.44 5.09
CA LYS A 120 -11.50 10.90 5.16
C LYS A 120 -10.31 11.46 4.39
N ARG A 121 -10.58 12.40 3.50
CA ARG A 121 -9.55 13.08 2.68
C ARG A 121 -9.64 14.56 2.94
N ASP A 122 -8.51 15.16 3.25
CA ASP A 122 -8.41 16.61 3.53
C ASP A 122 -8.54 17.48 2.27
N MET A 123 -8.56 16.84 1.08
CA MET A 123 -8.71 17.56 -0.19
C MET A 123 -10.10 17.32 -0.82
N PRO A 124 -10.66 18.32 -1.53
CA PRO A 124 -11.95 18.19 -2.17
C PRO A 124 -11.95 17.05 -3.17
N ILE A 125 -12.93 16.16 -3.03
CA ILE A 125 -13.13 15.00 -3.89
C ILE A 125 -13.58 15.50 -5.26
N ALA A 126 -12.85 15.18 -6.32
CA ALA A 126 -13.27 15.48 -7.70
C ALA A 126 -14.64 14.83 -7.97
N ILE A 127 -15.49 15.52 -8.75
CA ILE A 127 -16.86 15.05 -9.08
C ILE A 127 -16.82 13.63 -9.66
N GLU A 128 -15.81 13.29 -10.45
CA GLU A 128 -15.58 11.96 -11.00
C GLU A 128 -15.49 10.87 -9.92
N VAL A 129 -14.85 11.16 -8.79
CA VAL A 129 -14.72 10.20 -7.69
C VAL A 129 -16.06 10.00 -6.98
N LYS A 130 -16.87 11.08 -6.84
CA LYS A 130 -18.23 10.96 -6.26
C LYS A 130 -19.16 10.12 -7.13
N VAL A 131 -19.10 10.32 -8.45
CA VAL A 131 -19.89 9.52 -9.40
C VAL A 131 -19.45 8.06 -9.36
N TYR A 132 -18.14 7.81 -9.28
CA TYR A 132 -17.58 6.47 -9.15
C TYR A 132 -17.99 5.81 -7.84
N GLU A 133 -17.90 6.51 -6.71
CA GLU A 133 -18.35 6.01 -5.41
C GLU A 133 -19.85 5.67 -5.42
N LEU A 134 -20.67 6.47 -6.10
CA LEU A 134 -22.09 6.21 -6.25
C LEU A 134 -22.36 4.95 -7.09
N ILE A 135 -21.69 4.81 -8.24
CA ILE A 135 -21.79 3.62 -9.11
C ILE A 135 -21.35 2.37 -8.33
N PHE A 136 -20.21 2.43 -7.64
CA PHE A 136 -19.71 1.32 -6.82
C PHE A 136 -20.64 1.01 -5.65
N LYS A 137 -21.24 2.01 -5.02
CA LYS A 137 -22.22 1.82 -3.95
C LYS A 137 -23.46 1.06 -4.44
N ILE A 138 -23.91 1.34 -5.65
CA ILE A 138 -25.05 0.65 -6.29
C ILE A 138 -24.63 -0.77 -6.73
N MET A 139 -23.43 -0.94 -7.27
CA MET A 139 -22.95 -2.25 -7.73
C MET A 139 -22.43 -3.15 -6.62
N ASN A 140 -22.05 -2.59 -5.46
CA ASN A 140 -21.45 -3.33 -4.35
C ASN A 140 -22.28 -4.56 -3.90
N PRO A 141 -23.62 -4.51 -3.76
CA PRO A 141 -24.43 -5.67 -3.41
C PRO A 141 -24.47 -6.74 -4.53
N LEU A 142 -24.25 -6.36 -5.78
CA LEU A 142 -24.23 -7.26 -6.94
C LEU A 142 -22.86 -7.94 -7.15
N MET A 143 -21.80 -7.43 -6.48
CA MET A 143 -20.47 -8.02 -6.54
C MET A 143 -20.39 -9.24 -5.63
N VAL A 144 -20.92 -10.37 -6.11
CA VAL A 144 -20.92 -11.67 -5.39
C VAL A 144 -19.74 -12.53 -5.88
N SER A 145 -19.18 -13.34 -4.98
CA SER A 145 -18.12 -14.32 -5.30
C SER A 145 -16.82 -13.70 -5.81
N VAL A 146 -16.42 -13.92 -7.05
CA VAL A 146 -15.10 -13.55 -7.61
C VAL A 146 -14.83 -12.03 -7.56
N PHE A 147 -15.87 -11.20 -7.64
CA PHE A 147 -15.73 -9.73 -7.59
C PHE A 147 -15.73 -9.14 -6.17
N LYS A 148 -16.00 -9.93 -5.15
CA LYS A 148 -16.06 -9.50 -3.75
C LYS A 148 -14.77 -8.78 -3.31
N LYS A 149 -13.63 -9.23 -3.77
CA LYS A 149 -12.30 -8.66 -3.47
C LYS A 149 -12.09 -7.23 -3.97
N TYR A 150 -12.88 -6.76 -4.95
CA TYR A 150 -12.81 -5.39 -5.48
C TYR A 150 -13.74 -4.41 -4.76
N ARG A 151 -14.47 -4.87 -3.73
CA ARG A 151 -15.34 -4.00 -2.96
C ARG A 151 -14.55 -2.91 -2.24
N ASN A 152 -15.25 -1.80 -1.99
CA ASN A 152 -14.71 -0.71 -1.19
C ASN A 152 -14.41 -1.19 0.23
N ILE A 153 -13.28 -0.76 0.78
CA ILE A 153 -12.85 -1.06 2.14
C ILE A 153 -12.40 0.23 2.84
N ARG A 154 -12.62 0.33 4.14
CA ARG A 154 -12.19 1.48 4.93
C ARG A 154 -10.67 1.43 5.14
N ALA A 155 -10.01 2.58 5.03
CA ALA A 155 -8.58 2.67 5.25
C ALA A 155 -8.18 2.24 6.67
N GLU A 156 -9.04 2.56 7.66
CA GLU A 156 -8.86 2.17 9.06
C GLU A 156 -8.86 0.64 9.23
N SER A 157 -9.74 -0.09 8.51
CA SER A 157 -9.78 -1.56 8.56
C SER A 157 -8.51 -2.17 7.97
N VAL A 158 -7.98 -1.61 6.86
CA VAL A 158 -6.70 -2.06 6.28
C VAL A 158 -5.55 -1.82 7.25
N ALA A 159 -5.49 -0.63 7.87
CA ALA A 159 -4.46 -0.31 8.86
C ALA A 159 -4.52 -1.25 10.07
N ALA A 160 -5.72 -1.47 10.64
CA ALA A 160 -5.92 -2.38 11.77
C ALA A 160 -5.49 -3.82 11.42
N SER A 161 -5.83 -4.29 10.22
CA SER A 161 -5.44 -5.63 9.75
C SER A 161 -3.91 -5.76 9.60
N LEU A 162 -3.23 -4.74 9.05
CA LEU A 162 -1.78 -4.71 8.95
C LEU A 162 -1.12 -4.78 10.34
N VAL A 163 -1.59 -3.95 11.29
CA VAL A 163 -1.08 -3.95 12.67
C VAL A 163 -1.32 -5.30 13.34
N ALA A 164 -2.50 -5.87 13.21
CA ALA A 164 -2.81 -7.18 13.78
C ALA A 164 -1.94 -8.28 13.17
N ALA A 165 -1.77 -8.28 11.85
CA ALA A 165 -1.00 -9.31 11.15
C ALA A 165 0.51 -9.23 11.48
N ILE A 166 1.11 -8.02 11.51
CA ILE A 166 2.55 -7.85 11.78
C ILE A 166 2.92 -8.28 13.21
N ASN A 167 1.98 -8.13 14.15
CA ASN A 167 2.19 -8.49 15.58
C ASN A 167 1.94 -9.97 15.88
N LYS A 168 1.40 -10.77 14.94
CA LYS A 168 1.33 -12.23 15.15
C LYS A 168 2.74 -12.82 15.29
N PRO A 169 2.96 -13.81 16.16
CA PRO A 169 4.29 -14.39 16.41
C PRO A 169 4.81 -15.28 15.26
N THR A 170 4.16 -15.27 14.11
CA THR A 170 4.56 -16.03 12.94
C THR A 170 5.60 -15.26 12.12
N ILE A 171 6.58 -15.96 11.57
CA ILE A 171 7.54 -15.46 10.58
C ILE A 171 7.08 -15.74 9.15
N GLY A 172 7.74 -15.14 8.17
CA GLY A 172 7.46 -15.34 6.75
C GLY A 172 6.50 -14.30 6.15
N CYS A 173 5.83 -14.64 5.07
CA CYS A 173 4.98 -13.72 4.33
C CYS A 173 3.49 -13.95 4.60
N ALA A 174 2.73 -12.85 4.77
CA ALA A 174 1.28 -12.84 4.79
C ALA A 174 0.75 -11.81 3.78
N ILE A 175 -0.14 -12.25 2.90
CA ILE A 175 -0.86 -11.36 1.97
C ILE A 175 -2.29 -11.24 2.47
N LEU A 176 -2.72 -10.00 2.74
CA LEU A 176 -4.05 -9.69 3.23
C LEU A 176 -4.92 -9.17 2.08
N ASP A 177 -6.12 -9.68 1.98
CA ASP A 177 -7.11 -9.26 0.99
C ASP A 177 -8.41 -8.76 1.63
N TYR A 178 -9.46 -8.58 0.83
CA TYR A 178 -10.74 -8.04 1.27
C TYR A 178 -11.35 -8.81 2.45
N ASP A 179 -11.24 -10.13 2.50
CA ASP A 179 -11.85 -10.92 3.57
C ASP A 179 -11.11 -10.75 4.90
N ASP A 180 -9.79 -10.54 4.86
CA ASP A 180 -8.99 -10.23 6.05
C ASP A 180 -9.36 -8.87 6.65
N PHE A 181 -9.61 -7.86 5.79
CA PHE A 181 -9.93 -6.50 6.22
C PHE A 181 -11.33 -6.36 6.85
N ARG A 182 -12.25 -7.29 6.57
CA ARG A 182 -13.62 -7.24 7.11
C ARG A 182 -13.72 -7.55 8.59
N ASN A 183 -12.72 -8.14 9.17
CA ASN A 183 -12.69 -8.55 10.58
C ASN A 183 -12.31 -7.40 11.53
N PHE A 184 -12.09 -6.19 10.97
CA PHE A 184 -11.66 -4.99 11.70
C PHE A 184 -12.51 -3.76 11.44
#